data_6b230ab5ad3856ed438dee1e07992b04
#
_entry.id   6b230ab5ad3856ed438dee1e07992b04
#
_cell.length_a   1.000
_cell.length_b   1.000
_cell.length_c   1.000
_cell.angle_alpha   90.00
_cell.angle_beta   90.00
_cell.angle_gamma   90.00
#
_symmetry.space_group_name_H-M   'P 1'
#
loop_
_entity.id
_entity.type
_entity.pdbx_description
1 polymer ?
#
loop_
_entity_poly.entity_id
_entity_poly.type
_entity_poly.pdbx_seq_one_letter_code
_entity_poly.pdbx_strand_id
1 'polypeptide(L)'
;RQTKRMLNNMIIQHYNHPSVIIWGLGNENDWPNDFPVFKQNEIRKLMSELNTIAHQLDKTRKTAIRRCDFCSDIVDVYSPSVWAGWYRGNYTDYQKMSKEEMEKVRHFLHVEWGGDSHAGRHAEAVAPLRKEGEVEGDAALNGSALVLKKGDWSETYIVKLIDWHLKEQENMPWLTGTAYWPFKDFSTPVRPANPIPYVNQKGVIERDFTPKESYYVFQSYWTKKPMLHIYGHSWPVRWGNDGDEKEILVYSNCSKVELFVNGESQGIHQRDSQDFPAAGLRWNVKLKNGLNTLRAVTVDTKESLTDELTFEYQTEKWGKATAFQVKATPLKSGIIKVEAQLVDDKGIRCLDSREFIYFDIAGDGKLIQNQGTVTGSRKIQ
;
A
#
# COMPACT_ATOMS: atom_id res chain seq x y z
N ARG A 1 0.73 -9.54 -34.68
CA ARG A 1 2.06 -10.04 -35.10
C ARG A 1 3.12 -9.76 -34.03
N GLN A 2 3.24 -8.51 -33.54
CA GLN A 2 4.25 -8.13 -32.55
C GLN A 2 4.08 -8.90 -31.22
N THR A 3 2.88 -8.96 -30.65
CA THR A 3 2.57 -9.65 -29.38
C THR A 3 2.99 -11.13 -29.43
N LYS A 4 2.70 -11.84 -30.52
CA LYS A 4 3.11 -13.24 -30.72
C LYS A 4 4.62 -13.39 -30.72
N ARG A 5 5.34 -12.47 -31.40
CA ARG A 5 6.81 -12.47 -31.40
C ARG A 5 7.39 -12.21 -30.00
N MET A 6 6.79 -11.27 -29.26
CA MET A 6 7.22 -10.98 -27.88
C MET A 6 7.01 -12.18 -26.97
N LEU A 7 5.86 -12.83 -27.01
CA LEU A 7 5.60 -14.05 -26.24
C LEU A 7 6.59 -15.16 -26.58
N ASN A 8 6.83 -15.41 -27.87
CA ASN A 8 7.78 -16.42 -28.33
C ASN A 8 9.18 -16.14 -27.78
N ASN A 9 9.68 -14.90 -27.91
CA ASN A 9 10.97 -14.52 -27.39
C ASN A 9 11.05 -14.65 -25.87
N MET A 10 10.04 -14.22 -25.14
CA MET A 10 9.96 -14.34 -23.69
C MET A 10 10.09 -15.79 -23.23
N ILE A 11 9.32 -16.69 -23.84
CA ILE A 11 9.35 -18.11 -23.47
C ILE A 11 10.72 -18.72 -23.79
N ILE A 12 11.25 -18.50 -25.00
CA ILE A 12 12.56 -19.07 -25.39
C ILE A 12 13.69 -18.57 -24.50
N GLN A 13 13.72 -17.26 -24.19
CA GLN A 13 14.78 -16.65 -23.36
C GLN A 13 14.71 -17.14 -21.90
N HIS A 14 13.51 -17.41 -21.37
CA HIS A 14 13.32 -17.73 -19.96
C HIS A 14 12.91 -19.17 -19.68
N TYR A 15 12.92 -20.04 -20.69
CA TYR A 15 12.49 -21.44 -20.58
C TYR A 15 13.24 -22.19 -19.45
N ASN A 16 14.55 -22.00 -19.34
CA ASN A 16 15.41 -22.68 -18.38
C ASN A 16 15.47 -21.99 -17.00
N HIS A 17 14.66 -20.96 -16.76
CA HIS A 17 14.60 -20.32 -15.44
C HIS A 17 13.60 -21.06 -14.53
N PRO A 18 14.06 -21.76 -13.48
CA PRO A 18 13.16 -22.55 -12.62
C PRO A 18 12.21 -21.70 -11.77
N SER A 19 12.53 -20.42 -11.57
CA SER A 19 11.67 -19.44 -10.87
C SER A 19 10.47 -18.98 -11.70
N VAL A 20 10.47 -19.21 -13.02
CA VAL A 20 9.31 -18.94 -13.87
C VAL A 20 8.36 -20.11 -13.74
N ILE A 21 7.18 -19.89 -13.17
CA ILE A 21 6.20 -20.96 -12.90
C ILE A 21 4.96 -20.89 -13.80
N ILE A 22 4.63 -19.71 -14.34
CA ILE A 22 3.44 -19.46 -15.16
C ILE A 22 3.80 -18.43 -16.24
N TRP A 23 3.21 -18.57 -17.44
CA TRP A 23 3.30 -17.61 -18.54
C TRP A 23 2.08 -16.69 -18.55
N GLY A 24 2.27 -15.40 -18.24
CA GLY A 24 1.21 -14.38 -18.37
C GLY A 24 0.99 -13.99 -19.84
N LEU A 25 -0.23 -14.14 -20.33
CA LEU A 25 -0.58 -13.86 -21.73
C LEU A 25 -1.17 -12.46 -21.95
N GLY A 26 -1.72 -11.84 -20.89
CA GLY A 26 -2.35 -10.54 -20.96
C GLY A 26 -2.73 -10.00 -19.61
N ASN A 27 -3.03 -8.69 -19.59
CA ASN A 27 -3.50 -7.95 -18.44
C ASN A 27 -4.53 -6.91 -18.87
N GLU A 28 -5.73 -6.95 -18.27
CA GLU A 28 -6.79 -5.95 -18.49
C GLU A 28 -7.19 -5.70 -19.94
N ASN A 29 -7.21 -6.74 -20.77
CA ASN A 29 -7.55 -6.61 -22.18
C ASN A 29 -9.06 -6.40 -22.44
N ASP A 30 -9.84 -6.20 -21.40
CA ASP A 30 -11.29 -5.99 -21.39
C ASP A 30 -11.73 -4.53 -21.19
N TRP A 31 -10.81 -3.58 -21.27
CA TRP A 31 -11.13 -2.15 -21.21
C TRP A 31 -11.46 -1.61 -22.61
N PRO A 32 -12.75 -1.24 -22.89
CA PRO A 32 -13.12 -0.73 -24.20
C PRO A 32 -12.38 0.55 -24.61
N ASN A 33 -12.10 1.41 -23.64
CA ASN A 33 -11.47 2.72 -23.88
C ASN A 33 -9.97 2.64 -24.21
N ASP A 34 -9.35 1.48 -24.03
CA ASP A 34 -7.94 1.26 -24.40
C ASP A 34 -7.77 0.97 -25.88
N PHE A 35 -8.87 0.84 -26.63
CA PHE A 35 -8.87 0.47 -28.03
C PHE A 35 -9.58 1.53 -28.88
N PRO A 36 -9.05 1.88 -30.06
CA PRO A 36 -9.76 2.72 -31.00
C PRO A 36 -11.11 2.11 -31.43
N VAL A 37 -11.15 0.77 -31.55
CA VAL A 37 -12.36 0.00 -31.74
C VAL A 37 -12.29 -1.26 -30.91
N PHE A 38 -13.16 -1.39 -29.92
CA PHE A 38 -13.23 -2.56 -29.06
C PHE A 38 -13.90 -3.74 -29.79
N LYS A 39 -13.15 -4.82 -29.98
CA LYS A 39 -13.62 -6.04 -30.65
C LYS A 39 -13.33 -7.27 -29.81
N GLN A 40 -14.26 -7.63 -28.94
CA GLN A 40 -14.13 -8.75 -28.02
C GLN A 40 -13.70 -10.07 -28.74
N ASN A 41 -14.30 -10.41 -29.86
CA ASN A 41 -13.97 -11.63 -30.57
C ASN A 41 -12.54 -11.65 -31.13
N GLU A 42 -12.00 -10.50 -31.52
CA GLU A 42 -10.61 -10.42 -31.98
C GLU A 42 -9.63 -10.55 -30.82
N ILE A 43 -9.99 -10.02 -29.62
CA ILE A 43 -9.21 -10.20 -28.40
C ILE A 43 -9.21 -11.69 -28.00
N ARG A 44 -10.37 -12.34 -27.96
CA ARG A 44 -10.47 -13.79 -27.69
C ARG A 44 -9.63 -14.62 -28.65
N LYS A 45 -9.73 -14.33 -29.97
CA LYS A 45 -8.92 -15.00 -30.96
C LYS A 45 -7.43 -14.84 -30.72
N LEU A 46 -6.98 -13.61 -30.43
CA LEU A 46 -5.56 -13.37 -30.09
C LEU A 46 -5.13 -14.14 -28.85
N MET A 47 -5.92 -14.13 -27.78
CA MET A 47 -5.61 -14.87 -26.54
C MET A 47 -5.54 -16.37 -26.79
N SER A 48 -6.45 -16.94 -27.58
CA SER A 48 -6.42 -18.34 -27.97
C SER A 48 -5.16 -18.71 -28.76
N GLU A 49 -4.75 -17.86 -29.70
CA GLU A 49 -3.52 -18.06 -30.48
C GLU A 49 -2.26 -17.94 -29.56
N LEU A 50 -2.23 -16.99 -28.61
CA LEU A 50 -1.14 -16.86 -27.65
C LEU A 50 -1.06 -18.07 -26.71
N ASN A 51 -2.20 -18.56 -26.25
CA ASN A 51 -2.28 -19.77 -25.43
C ASN A 51 -1.73 -21.00 -26.17
N THR A 52 -2.12 -21.18 -27.43
CA THR A 52 -1.62 -22.24 -28.29
C THR A 52 -0.10 -22.15 -28.46
N ILE A 53 0.44 -20.97 -28.77
CA ILE A 53 1.88 -20.74 -28.91
C ILE A 53 2.62 -21.09 -27.63
N ALA A 54 2.12 -20.62 -26.48
CA ALA A 54 2.75 -20.88 -25.18
C ALA A 54 2.86 -22.39 -24.92
N HIS A 55 1.79 -23.17 -25.12
CA HIS A 55 1.79 -24.60 -24.93
C HIS A 55 2.60 -25.38 -25.96
N GLN A 56 2.75 -24.87 -27.18
CA GLN A 56 3.65 -25.45 -28.17
C GLN A 56 5.13 -25.29 -27.78
N LEU A 57 5.50 -24.14 -27.21
CA LEU A 57 6.87 -23.84 -26.80
C LEU A 57 7.22 -24.42 -25.45
N ASP A 58 6.28 -24.44 -24.51
CA ASP A 58 6.47 -25.00 -23.17
C ASP A 58 5.26 -25.84 -22.76
N LYS A 59 5.46 -27.17 -22.76
CA LYS A 59 4.44 -28.14 -22.36
C LYS A 59 4.34 -28.34 -20.84
N THR A 60 5.23 -27.73 -20.08
CA THR A 60 5.37 -27.97 -18.64
C THR A 60 4.71 -26.91 -17.78
N ARG A 61 4.69 -25.67 -18.25
CA ARG A 61 4.14 -24.53 -17.49
C ARG A 61 2.75 -24.16 -17.97
N LYS A 62 1.97 -23.66 -17.03
CA LYS A 62 0.61 -23.17 -17.26
C LYS A 62 0.61 -21.74 -17.80
N THR A 63 -0.49 -21.38 -18.43
CA THR A 63 -0.75 -20.00 -18.88
C THR A 63 -1.73 -19.31 -17.95
N ALA A 64 -1.61 -17.99 -17.85
CA ALA A 64 -2.52 -17.16 -17.07
C ALA A 64 -2.87 -15.86 -17.77
N ILE A 65 -3.99 -15.27 -17.38
CA ILE A 65 -4.36 -13.89 -17.70
C ILE A 65 -4.89 -13.21 -16.42
N ARG A 66 -4.51 -11.96 -16.25
CA ARG A 66 -5.10 -11.13 -15.21
C ARG A 66 -6.15 -10.24 -15.84
N ARG A 67 -7.39 -10.37 -15.35
CA ARG A 67 -8.57 -9.67 -15.81
C ARG A 67 -8.75 -9.66 -17.33
N CYS A 68 -9.71 -10.31 -17.76
CA CYS A 68 -10.33 -10.35 -19.07
C CYS A 68 -11.39 -11.46 -18.99
N ASP A 69 -12.53 -11.19 -18.34
CA ASP A 69 -13.50 -12.20 -17.95
C ASP A 69 -13.96 -13.06 -19.13
N PHE A 70 -14.15 -12.43 -20.30
CA PHE A 70 -14.52 -13.16 -21.53
C PHE A 70 -13.39 -13.99 -22.13
N CYS A 71 -12.20 -14.05 -21.52
CA CYS A 71 -11.10 -14.92 -21.92
C CYS A 71 -10.73 -15.94 -20.82
N SER A 72 -11.48 -16.00 -19.72
CA SER A 72 -11.17 -16.85 -18.56
C SER A 72 -11.17 -18.36 -18.91
N ASP A 73 -11.92 -18.77 -19.90
CA ASP A 73 -12.01 -20.13 -20.42
C ASP A 73 -10.87 -20.53 -21.38
N ILE A 74 -10.03 -19.57 -21.81
CA ILE A 74 -8.95 -19.81 -22.78
C ILE A 74 -7.67 -20.25 -22.11
N VAL A 75 -7.37 -19.68 -20.93
CA VAL A 75 -6.13 -19.91 -20.20
C VAL A 75 -6.27 -21.01 -19.15
N ASP A 76 -5.14 -21.55 -18.67
CA ASP A 76 -5.18 -22.57 -17.62
C ASP A 76 -5.55 -22.00 -16.26
N VAL A 77 -5.09 -20.77 -15.95
CA VAL A 77 -5.26 -20.10 -14.67
C VAL A 77 -5.79 -18.69 -14.91
N TYR A 78 -6.80 -18.31 -14.15
CA TYR A 78 -7.38 -16.98 -14.25
C TYR A 78 -7.19 -16.18 -12.97
N SER A 79 -6.83 -14.91 -13.11
CA SER A 79 -6.75 -13.95 -12.00
C SER A 79 -7.80 -12.84 -12.20
N PRO A 80 -8.91 -12.87 -11.47
CA PRO A 80 -9.91 -11.81 -11.51
C PRO A 80 -9.42 -10.52 -10.86
N SER A 81 -10.19 -9.44 -11.03
CA SER A 81 -9.91 -8.13 -10.43
C SER A 81 -10.60 -8.00 -9.08
N VAL A 82 -9.94 -8.42 -8.00
CA VAL A 82 -10.43 -8.29 -6.63
C VAL A 82 -9.63 -7.21 -5.90
N TRP A 83 -10.25 -6.04 -5.69
CA TRP A 83 -9.65 -4.88 -5.04
C TRP A 83 -10.43 -4.48 -3.80
N ALA A 84 -10.64 -5.45 -2.90
CA ALA A 84 -11.39 -5.25 -1.66
C ALA A 84 -10.74 -4.17 -0.79
N GLY A 85 -11.54 -3.18 -0.40
CA GLY A 85 -11.10 -2.08 0.44
C GLY A 85 -10.37 -0.95 -0.29
N TRP A 86 -10.06 -1.10 -1.59
CA TRP A 86 -9.48 0.00 -2.36
C TRP A 86 -10.44 0.52 -3.44
N TYR A 87 -10.70 -0.23 -4.49
CA TYR A 87 -11.66 0.18 -5.53
C TYR A 87 -13.08 -0.30 -5.25
N ARG A 88 -13.27 -1.36 -4.44
CA ARG A 88 -14.58 -1.95 -4.14
C ARG A 88 -14.67 -2.41 -2.70
N GLY A 89 -15.86 -2.27 -2.10
CA GLY A 89 -16.16 -2.79 -0.78
C GLY A 89 -15.20 -2.34 0.33
N ASN A 90 -15.15 -3.12 1.37
CA ASN A 90 -14.24 -2.95 2.50
C ASN A 90 -13.07 -3.93 2.40
N TYR A 91 -11.95 -3.66 3.07
CA TYR A 91 -10.86 -4.62 3.15
C TYR A 91 -11.29 -5.92 3.84
N THR A 92 -12.28 -5.87 4.72
CA THR A 92 -12.89 -7.03 5.40
C THR A 92 -13.69 -7.93 4.47
N ASP A 93 -14.06 -7.49 3.28
CA ASP A 93 -14.80 -8.28 2.29
C ASP A 93 -13.89 -9.19 1.44
N TYR A 94 -12.58 -9.14 1.66
CA TYR A 94 -11.58 -9.77 0.79
C TYR A 94 -11.81 -11.26 0.58
N GLN A 95 -12.02 -12.04 1.64
CA GLN A 95 -12.25 -13.49 1.54
C GLN A 95 -13.53 -13.80 0.79
N LYS A 96 -14.62 -13.10 1.12
CA LYS A 96 -15.93 -13.27 0.46
C LYS A 96 -15.82 -12.98 -1.05
N MET A 97 -15.28 -11.82 -1.42
CA MET A 97 -15.12 -11.43 -2.82
C MET A 97 -14.21 -12.40 -3.59
N SER A 98 -13.12 -12.85 -2.96
CA SER A 98 -12.20 -13.81 -3.57
C SER A 98 -12.85 -15.17 -3.80
N LYS A 99 -13.67 -15.63 -2.86
CA LYS A 99 -14.41 -16.88 -2.97
C LYS A 99 -15.46 -16.83 -4.09
N GLU A 100 -16.20 -15.73 -4.20
CA GLU A 100 -17.18 -15.51 -5.26
C GLU A 100 -16.54 -15.54 -6.66
N GLU A 101 -15.32 -15.03 -6.81
CA GLU A 101 -14.58 -15.08 -8.08
C GLU A 101 -13.94 -16.46 -8.32
N MET A 102 -13.46 -17.13 -7.28
CA MET A 102 -12.90 -18.47 -7.39
C MET A 102 -13.94 -19.49 -7.88
N GLU A 103 -15.20 -19.37 -7.45
CA GLU A 103 -16.28 -20.27 -7.85
C GLU A 103 -16.63 -20.17 -9.35
N LYS A 104 -16.25 -19.09 -10.01
CA LYS A 104 -16.48 -18.85 -11.46
C LYS A 104 -15.42 -19.44 -12.36
N VAL A 105 -14.26 -19.87 -11.83
CA VAL A 105 -13.09 -20.25 -12.62
C VAL A 105 -12.52 -21.60 -12.18
N ARG A 106 -11.89 -22.28 -13.12
CA ARG A 106 -11.33 -23.61 -12.84
C ARG A 106 -10.11 -23.59 -11.93
N HIS A 107 -9.22 -22.62 -12.13
CA HIS A 107 -8.00 -22.41 -11.33
C HIS A 107 -7.85 -20.92 -11.05
N PHE A 108 -7.83 -20.58 -9.79
CA PHE A 108 -7.79 -19.22 -9.28
C PHE A 108 -6.39 -18.79 -8.87
N LEU A 109 -5.99 -17.61 -9.31
CA LEU A 109 -4.78 -16.93 -8.88
C LEU A 109 -5.11 -15.44 -8.65
N HIS A 110 -4.56 -14.81 -7.62
CA HIS A 110 -4.83 -13.40 -7.35
C HIS A 110 -3.54 -12.58 -7.47
N VAL A 111 -3.22 -12.13 -8.68
CA VAL A 111 -1.93 -11.49 -9.00
C VAL A 111 -1.98 -9.96 -9.04
N GLU A 112 -3.04 -9.34 -8.56
CA GLU A 112 -3.08 -7.88 -8.46
C GLU A 112 -4.07 -7.43 -7.40
N TRP A 113 -3.57 -6.98 -6.26
CA TRP A 113 -4.34 -6.42 -5.17
C TRP A 113 -3.51 -5.37 -4.41
N GLY A 114 -4.15 -4.56 -3.57
CA GLY A 114 -3.48 -3.55 -2.77
C GLY A 114 -4.25 -2.25 -2.68
N GLY A 115 -3.54 -1.17 -2.48
CA GLY A 115 -4.08 0.19 -2.41
C GLY A 115 -2.95 1.21 -2.41
N ASP A 116 -3.31 2.47 -2.67
CA ASP A 116 -2.34 3.56 -2.62
C ASP A 116 -2.11 4.03 -1.19
N SER A 117 -0.92 4.51 -0.89
CA SER A 117 -0.62 5.28 0.30
C SER A 117 0.38 6.39 -0.02
N HIS A 118 0.22 7.52 0.65
CA HIS A 118 1.19 8.59 0.58
C HIS A 118 2.17 8.44 1.74
N ALA A 119 3.45 8.23 1.42
CA ALA A 119 4.48 8.00 2.43
C ALA A 119 4.57 9.14 3.46
N GLY A 120 4.62 8.79 4.72
CA GLY A 120 4.63 9.73 5.84
C GLY A 120 3.28 10.35 6.18
N ARG A 121 2.20 9.99 5.46
CA ARG A 121 0.85 10.40 5.81
C ARG A 121 0.21 9.38 6.74
N HIS A 122 -0.03 9.80 7.97
CA HIS A 122 -0.68 8.99 9.00
C HIS A 122 -2.00 9.63 9.44
N ALA A 123 -2.86 8.83 10.05
CA ALA A 123 -4.13 9.28 10.59
C ALA A 123 -4.39 8.64 11.95
N GLU A 124 -4.90 9.41 12.92
CA GLU A 124 -5.30 8.89 14.24
C GLU A 124 -6.50 7.94 14.13
N ALA A 125 -7.32 8.10 13.10
CA ALA A 125 -8.42 7.21 12.75
C ALA A 125 -8.48 7.02 11.25
N VAL A 126 -8.71 5.79 10.82
CA VAL A 126 -8.96 5.47 9.41
C VAL A 126 -10.42 5.77 9.04
N ALA A 127 -10.68 5.91 7.74
CA ALA A 127 -12.04 6.02 7.24
C ALA A 127 -12.87 4.82 7.75
N PRO A 128 -14.11 5.05 8.21
CA PRO A 128 -14.98 3.99 8.67
C PRO A 128 -15.28 3.02 7.52
N LEU A 129 -15.55 1.76 7.88
CA LEU A 129 -15.99 0.78 6.90
C LEU A 129 -17.29 1.26 6.25
N ARG A 130 -17.41 1.05 4.95
CA ARG A 130 -18.60 1.42 4.17
C ARG A 130 -19.76 0.52 4.54
N LYS A 131 -20.97 1.06 4.45
CA LYS A 131 -22.17 0.27 4.58
C LYS A 131 -22.37 -0.60 3.34
N GLU A 132 -23.05 -1.73 3.54
CA GLU A 132 -23.36 -2.63 2.42
C GLU A 132 -24.17 -1.89 1.34
N GLY A 133 -23.72 -2.00 0.08
CA GLY A 133 -24.34 -1.31 -1.06
C GLY A 133 -23.82 0.10 -1.35
N GLU A 134 -22.99 0.70 -0.50
CA GLU A 134 -22.29 1.92 -0.87
C GLU A 134 -21.21 1.65 -1.93
N VAL A 135 -21.45 2.15 -3.15
CA VAL A 135 -20.48 2.09 -4.25
C VAL A 135 -19.60 3.33 -4.15
N GLU A 136 -18.30 3.14 -4.23
CA GLU A 136 -17.41 4.26 -4.53
C GLU A 136 -17.79 4.82 -5.89
N GLY A 137 -17.99 6.16 -5.95
CA GLY A 137 -18.56 6.83 -7.11
C GLY A 137 -17.97 6.43 -8.46
N ASP A 138 -18.49 6.93 -9.56
CA ASP A 138 -18.30 6.55 -10.97
C ASP A 138 -16.90 6.13 -11.42
N ALA A 139 -15.95 6.46 -10.65
CA ALA A 139 -14.56 6.16 -10.88
C ALA A 139 -14.17 4.72 -10.53
N ALA A 140 -14.89 4.03 -9.64
CA ALA A 140 -14.70 2.60 -9.38
C ALA A 140 -15.02 1.77 -10.63
N LEU A 141 -15.90 2.27 -11.48
CA LEU A 141 -16.32 1.60 -12.70
C LEU A 141 -15.33 1.76 -13.86
N ASN A 142 -14.53 2.82 -13.88
CA ASN A 142 -13.73 3.21 -15.03
C ASN A 142 -12.21 3.10 -14.85
N GLY A 143 -11.72 2.63 -13.68
CA GLY A 143 -10.27 2.54 -13.42
C GLY A 143 -9.53 3.87 -13.52
N SER A 144 -10.27 4.99 -13.55
CA SER A 144 -9.71 6.30 -13.81
C SER A 144 -9.10 6.94 -12.56
N ALA A 145 -8.19 7.88 -12.78
CA ALA A 145 -7.54 8.66 -11.73
C ALA A 145 -8.52 9.41 -10.81
N LEU A 146 -9.77 9.61 -11.22
CA LEU A 146 -10.80 10.30 -10.46
C LEU A 146 -11.26 9.55 -9.19
N VAL A 147 -11.17 8.22 -9.19
CA VAL A 147 -11.49 7.36 -8.03
C VAL A 147 -10.69 7.74 -6.82
N LEU A 148 -9.51 8.16 -7.03
CA LEU A 148 -8.45 8.16 -6.04
C LEU A 148 -8.47 9.41 -5.15
N LYS A 149 -9.23 10.43 -5.53
CA LYS A 149 -9.40 11.66 -4.72
C LYS A 149 -10.19 11.43 -3.41
N LYS A 150 -11.00 10.39 -3.32
CA LYS A 150 -11.89 10.11 -2.17
C LYS A 150 -11.39 9.02 -1.25
N GLY A 151 -10.35 8.27 -1.64
CA GLY A 151 -9.78 7.21 -0.82
C GLY A 151 -9.02 7.71 0.41
N ASP A 152 -8.83 6.85 1.37
CA ASP A 152 -7.92 7.08 2.49
C ASP A 152 -6.49 6.76 2.05
N TRP A 153 -5.70 7.81 1.80
CA TRP A 153 -4.32 7.72 1.33
C TRP A 153 -3.30 7.60 2.47
N SER A 154 -3.77 7.38 3.70
CA SER A 154 -2.87 7.23 4.84
C SER A 154 -2.16 5.88 4.84
N GLU A 155 -0.95 5.86 5.36
CA GLU A 155 -0.26 4.61 5.69
C GLU A 155 -1.02 3.82 6.76
N THR A 156 -1.75 4.50 7.64
CA THR A 156 -2.61 3.86 8.64
C THR A 156 -3.69 2.99 8.03
N TYR A 157 -4.32 3.44 6.95
CA TYR A 157 -5.32 2.64 6.25
C TYR A 157 -4.71 1.47 5.47
N ILE A 158 -3.64 1.74 4.71
CA ILE A 158 -3.06 0.71 3.84
C ILE A 158 -2.45 -0.45 4.65
N VAL A 159 -1.84 -0.19 5.80
CA VAL A 159 -1.32 -1.25 6.66
C VAL A 159 -2.44 -2.14 7.19
N LYS A 160 -3.59 -1.57 7.56
CA LYS A 160 -4.78 -2.34 7.98
C LYS A 160 -5.33 -3.19 6.84
N LEU A 161 -5.42 -2.63 5.62
CA LEU A 161 -5.86 -3.36 4.44
C LEU A 161 -4.95 -4.56 4.15
N ILE A 162 -3.64 -4.34 4.12
CA ILE A 162 -2.66 -5.38 3.80
C ILE A 162 -2.63 -6.45 4.90
N ASP A 163 -2.59 -6.05 6.15
CA ASP A 163 -2.57 -6.94 7.30
C ASP A 163 -3.80 -7.87 7.31
N TRP A 164 -5.00 -7.30 7.08
CA TRP A 164 -6.22 -8.08 6.93
C TRP A 164 -6.15 -9.07 5.77
N HIS A 165 -5.69 -8.63 4.59
CA HIS A 165 -5.57 -9.50 3.43
C HIS A 165 -4.60 -10.65 3.68
N LEU A 166 -3.44 -10.39 4.28
CA LEU A 166 -2.45 -11.42 4.59
C LEU A 166 -2.98 -12.44 5.61
N LYS A 167 -3.67 -11.95 6.65
CA LYS A 167 -4.37 -12.81 7.62
C LYS A 167 -5.39 -13.73 6.94
N GLU A 168 -6.24 -13.17 6.07
CA GLU A 168 -7.26 -13.95 5.37
C GLU A 168 -6.65 -14.94 4.38
N GLN A 169 -5.55 -14.60 3.70
CA GLN A 169 -4.86 -15.50 2.77
C GLN A 169 -4.39 -16.79 3.43
N GLU A 170 -4.00 -16.76 4.69
CA GLU A 170 -3.65 -17.98 5.45
C GLU A 170 -4.85 -18.92 5.62
N ASN A 171 -6.07 -18.42 5.57
CA ASN A 171 -7.33 -19.18 5.69
C ASN A 171 -7.95 -19.55 4.34
N MET A 172 -7.25 -19.35 3.24
CA MET A 172 -7.73 -19.64 1.89
C MET A 172 -6.93 -20.81 1.25
N PRO A 173 -7.16 -22.08 1.64
CA PRO A 173 -6.40 -23.22 1.12
C PRO A 173 -6.57 -23.43 -0.39
N TRP A 174 -7.60 -22.82 -0.97
CA TRP A 174 -7.90 -22.82 -2.40
C TRP A 174 -7.19 -21.69 -3.16
N LEU A 175 -6.57 -20.74 -2.48
CA LEU A 175 -5.79 -19.66 -3.09
C LEU A 175 -4.42 -20.20 -3.52
N THR A 176 -4.23 -20.38 -4.82
CA THR A 176 -3.00 -20.98 -5.38
C THR A 176 -1.78 -20.08 -5.20
N GLY A 177 -2.00 -18.77 -5.22
CA GLY A 177 -0.96 -17.78 -5.04
C GLY A 177 -1.50 -16.36 -5.20
N THR A 178 -0.69 -15.40 -4.77
CA THR A 178 -1.05 -13.98 -4.79
C THR A 178 0.17 -13.12 -5.07
N ALA A 179 -0.05 -11.96 -5.67
CA ALA A 179 0.97 -10.93 -5.83
C ALA A 179 0.37 -9.54 -5.59
N TYR A 180 1.04 -8.78 -4.74
CA TYR A 180 0.70 -7.39 -4.47
C TYR A 180 1.11 -6.49 -5.65
N TRP A 181 0.32 -5.46 -5.96
CA TRP A 181 0.60 -4.47 -6.99
C TRP A 181 0.77 -3.07 -6.43
N PRO A 182 1.94 -2.45 -6.67
CA PRO A 182 3.21 -3.07 -7.08
C PRO A 182 4.25 -3.03 -5.94
N PHE A 183 5.45 -3.52 -6.17
CA PHE A 183 6.53 -3.42 -5.18
C PHE A 183 7.00 -1.98 -4.96
N LYS A 184 7.10 -1.18 -6.03
CA LYS A 184 7.69 0.16 -5.99
C LYS A 184 6.76 1.18 -6.64
N ASP A 185 6.67 2.38 -6.07
CA ASP A 185 6.03 3.52 -6.71
C ASP A 185 6.68 3.83 -8.05
N PHE A 186 5.90 4.21 -9.04
CA PHE A 186 6.39 4.50 -10.39
C PHE A 186 5.64 5.65 -11.05
N SER A 187 6.34 6.33 -11.97
CA SER A 187 5.73 7.41 -12.76
C SER A 187 4.78 6.85 -13.81
N THR A 188 3.64 7.50 -13.98
CA THR A 188 2.61 7.09 -14.94
C THR A 188 1.78 8.28 -15.42
N PRO A 189 1.47 8.39 -16.71
CA PRO A 189 0.65 9.48 -17.23
C PRO A 189 -0.83 9.39 -16.83
N VAL A 190 -1.29 8.19 -16.40
CA VAL A 190 -2.72 7.95 -16.11
C VAL A 190 -3.15 8.33 -14.69
N ARG A 191 -2.28 8.99 -13.93
CA ARG A 191 -2.54 9.38 -12.53
C ARG A 191 -2.27 10.87 -12.27
N PRO A 192 -2.83 11.81 -13.06
CA PRO A 192 -2.53 13.24 -12.92
C PRO A 192 -3.07 13.84 -11.62
N ALA A 193 -4.09 13.23 -11.02
CA ALA A 193 -4.79 13.75 -9.84
C ALA A 193 -4.39 13.08 -8.51
N ASN A 194 -3.36 12.24 -8.52
CA ASN A 194 -2.83 11.64 -7.29
C ASN A 194 -2.22 12.70 -6.37
N PRO A 195 -2.07 12.43 -5.05
CA PRO A 195 -1.37 13.32 -4.12
C PRO A 195 0.02 13.73 -4.63
N ILE A 196 0.76 12.80 -5.25
CA ILE A 196 1.89 13.14 -6.10
C ILE A 196 1.44 12.95 -7.55
N PRO A 197 1.20 14.02 -8.31
CA PRO A 197 0.74 13.92 -9.69
C PRO A 197 1.64 13.04 -10.56
N TYR A 198 1.02 12.26 -11.43
CA TYR A 198 1.72 11.37 -12.35
C TYR A 198 2.56 10.26 -11.66
N VAL A 199 2.23 9.90 -10.42
CA VAL A 199 2.86 8.79 -9.70
C VAL A 199 1.80 7.80 -9.24
N ASN A 200 1.98 6.52 -9.56
CA ASN A 200 1.26 5.44 -8.93
C ASN A 200 1.89 5.19 -7.55
N GLN A 201 1.10 5.38 -6.49
CA GLN A 201 1.57 5.32 -5.10
C GLN A 201 1.18 4.03 -4.38
N LYS A 202 0.89 2.96 -5.13
CA LYS A 202 0.58 1.64 -4.56
C LYS A 202 1.80 0.84 -4.12
N GLY A 203 3.02 1.32 -4.39
CA GLY A 203 4.24 0.64 -3.97
C GLY A 203 4.34 0.47 -2.46
N VAL A 204 4.98 -0.61 -2.02
CA VAL A 204 5.39 -0.79 -0.63
C VAL A 204 6.66 -0.03 -0.30
N ILE A 205 7.35 0.43 -1.33
CA ILE A 205 8.48 1.36 -1.26
C ILE A 205 8.27 2.52 -2.23
N GLU A 206 8.90 3.63 -1.94
CA GLU A 206 8.88 4.80 -2.80
C GLU A 206 9.86 4.67 -3.98
N ARG A 207 9.85 5.64 -4.90
CA ARG A 207 10.72 5.65 -6.09
C ARG A 207 12.23 5.67 -5.77
N ASP A 208 12.62 6.18 -4.62
CA ASP A 208 14.00 6.22 -4.13
C ASP A 208 14.37 5.05 -3.21
N PHE A 209 13.51 4.03 -3.15
CA PHE A 209 13.63 2.84 -2.32
C PHE A 209 13.42 3.07 -0.82
N THR A 210 12.90 4.21 -0.39
CA THR A 210 12.46 4.40 1.00
C THR A 210 11.29 3.48 1.29
N PRO A 211 11.36 2.58 2.30
CA PRO A 211 10.24 1.73 2.68
C PRO A 211 9.08 2.57 3.22
N LYS A 212 7.86 2.18 2.86
CA LYS A 212 6.63 2.61 3.52
C LYS A 212 6.29 1.66 4.66
N GLU A 213 5.37 2.04 5.54
CA GLU A 213 4.94 1.17 6.64
C GLU A 213 4.43 -0.19 6.16
N SER A 214 3.77 -0.23 5.00
CA SER A 214 3.31 -1.45 4.34
C SER A 214 4.41 -2.47 4.04
N TYR A 215 5.65 -2.03 3.81
CA TYR A 215 6.80 -2.90 3.61
C TYR A 215 7.03 -3.81 4.84
N TYR A 216 6.94 -3.23 6.03
CA TYR A 216 7.16 -3.97 7.28
C TYR A 216 6.02 -4.93 7.62
N VAL A 217 4.79 -4.62 7.17
CA VAL A 217 3.66 -5.56 7.27
C VAL A 217 3.98 -6.82 6.46
N PHE A 218 4.35 -6.68 5.18
CA PHE A 218 4.75 -7.83 4.36
C PHE A 218 5.94 -8.58 4.95
N GLN A 219 6.93 -7.85 5.43
CA GLN A 219 8.11 -8.45 6.04
C GLN A 219 7.74 -9.31 7.25
N SER A 220 6.78 -8.89 8.08
CA SER A 220 6.33 -9.65 9.26
C SER A 220 5.63 -10.97 8.93
N TYR A 221 5.08 -11.11 7.71
CA TYR A 221 4.44 -12.35 7.25
C TYR A 221 5.37 -13.22 6.38
N TRP A 222 6.22 -12.63 5.56
CA TRP A 222 6.90 -13.35 4.49
C TRP A 222 8.38 -13.63 4.73
N THR A 223 9.05 -12.91 5.65
CA THR A 223 10.47 -13.18 5.92
C THR A 223 10.67 -14.29 6.95
N LYS A 224 11.78 -15.05 6.77
CA LYS A 224 12.27 -15.99 7.76
C LYS A 224 13.35 -15.38 8.68
N LYS A 225 13.91 -14.22 8.31
CA LYS A 225 14.84 -13.49 9.16
C LYS A 225 14.05 -12.80 10.27
N PRO A 226 14.48 -12.89 11.54
CA PRO A 226 13.85 -12.15 12.60
C PRO A 226 13.76 -10.64 12.25
N MET A 227 12.58 -10.06 12.47
CA MET A 227 12.34 -8.64 12.25
C MET A 227 11.45 -8.06 13.34
N LEU A 228 11.60 -6.77 13.57
CA LEU A 228 10.82 -6.00 14.54
C LEU A 228 10.71 -4.57 14.03
N HIS A 229 9.50 -4.01 14.04
CA HIS A 229 9.23 -2.65 13.59
C HIS A 229 8.01 -2.07 14.31
N ILE A 230 8.21 -0.97 15.03
CA ILE A 230 7.11 -0.20 15.62
C ILE A 230 6.48 0.65 14.50
N TYR A 231 5.18 0.54 14.31
CA TYR A 231 4.46 1.36 13.32
C TYR A 231 4.61 2.86 13.60
N GLY A 232 4.93 3.62 12.55
CA GLY A 232 4.88 5.07 12.59
C GLY A 232 6.22 5.78 12.83
N HIS A 233 7.34 5.21 12.40
CA HIS A 233 8.64 5.89 12.37
C HIS A 233 8.62 7.21 11.58
N SER A 234 7.79 7.30 10.56
CA SER A 234 7.58 8.51 9.77
C SER A 234 6.48 9.43 10.31
N TRP A 235 5.99 9.18 11.54
CA TRP A 235 4.91 9.92 12.19
C TRP A 235 5.40 10.67 13.45
N PRO A 236 6.05 11.83 13.28
CA PRO A 236 6.73 12.52 14.39
C PRO A 236 5.79 13.27 15.35
N VAL A 237 4.56 13.57 14.92
CA VAL A 237 3.58 14.27 15.76
C VAL A 237 2.25 13.54 15.70
N ARG A 238 1.75 13.11 16.83
CA ARG A 238 0.47 12.45 17.01
C ARG A 238 -0.41 13.27 17.93
N TRP A 239 -1.71 13.02 17.93
CA TRP A 239 -2.62 13.76 18.79
C TRP A 239 -3.72 12.90 19.39
N GLY A 240 -4.32 13.38 20.48
CA GLY A 240 -5.49 12.84 21.13
C GLY A 240 -5.76 13.61 22.41
N ASN A 241 -6.91 13.36 23.04
CA ASN A 241 -7.19 14.02 24.31
C ASN A 241 -6.26 13.50 25.40
N ASP A 242 -6.05 14.31 26.42
CA ASP A 242 -5.30 13.89 27.59
C ASP A 242 -6.00 12.71 28.28
N GLY A 243 -5.22 11.66 28.58
CA GLY A 243 -5.72 10.42 29.18
C GLY A 243 -6.37 9.42 28.24
N ASP A 244 -6.56 9.74 26.93
CA ASP A 244 -7.02 8.78 25.92
C ASP A 244 -5.99 7.63 25.80
N GLU A 245 -6.53 6.42 25.64
CA GLU A 245 -5.70 5.28 25.25
C GLU A 245 -5.43 5.31 23.74
N LYS A 246 -4.19 5.04 23.37
CA LYS A 246 -3.73 4.96 21.98
C LYS A 246 -3.24 3.56 21.66
N GLU A 247 -3.70 3.01 20.54
CA GLU A 247 -3.26 1.73 20.04
C GLU A 247 -1.87 1.87 19.39
N ILE A 248 -0.90 1.15 19.93
CA ILE A 248 0.46 1.02 19.37
C ILE A 248 0.57 -0.34 18.68
N LEU A 249 0.95 -0.34 17.41
CA LEU A 249 1.15 -1.54 16.61
C LEU A 249 2.63 -1.84 16.45
N VAL A 250 2.99 -3.11 16.57
CA VAL A 250 4.35 -3.60 16.32
C VAL A 250 4.29 -4.75 15.34
N TYR A 251 4.95 -4.63 14.20
CA TYR A 251 5.06 -5.68 13.21
C TYR A 251 6.32 -6.52 13.47
N SER A 252 6.14 -7.80 13.68
CA SER A 252 7.23 -8.75 13.90
C SER A 252 6.84 -10.15 13.45
N ASN A 253 7.82 -10.95 13.02
CA ASN A 253 7.68 -12.38 12.82
C ASN A 253 8.19 -13.21 14.01
N CYS A 254 8.65 -12.55 15.08
CA CYS A 254 9.06 -13.21 16.31
C CYS A 254 7.83 -13.56 17.17
N SER A 255 7.95 -14.62 17.97
CA SER A 255 6.82 -15.17 18.72
C SER A 255 6.31 -14.28 19.84
N LYS A 256 7.20 -13.51 20.47
CA LYS A 256 6.86 -12.65 21.60
C LYS A 256 7.60 -11.31 21.51
N VAL A 257 6.90 -10.25 21.86
CA VAL A 257 7.43 -8.89 21.90
C VAL A 257 6.99 -8.20 23.19
N GLU A 258 7.87 -7.46 23.82
CA GLU A 258 7.59 -6.57 24.93
C GLU A 258 7.66 -5.13 24.45
N LEU A 259 6.65 -4.32 24.81
CA LEU A 259 6.62 -2.89 24.53
C LEU A 259 6.93 -2.10 25.81
N PHE A 260 7.73 -1.06 25.66
CA PHE A 260 8.00 -0.06 26.68
C PHE A 260 7.54 1.32 26.19
N VAL A 261 6.87 2.06 27.07
CA VAL A 261 6.48 3.46 26.86
C VAL A 261 7.18 4.31 27.89
N ASN A 262 8.00 5.26 27.46
CA ASN A 262 8.79 6.13 28.35
C ASN A 262 9.62 5.35 29.39
N GLY A 263 10.09 4.16 29.04
CA GLY A 263 10.88 3.27 29.88
C GLY A 263 10.07 2.28 30.73
N GLU A 264 8.76 2.40 30.78
CA GLU A 264 7.87 1.51 31.53
C GLU A 264 7.33 0.39 30.66
N SER A 265 7.44 -0.87 31.11
CA SER A 265 6.91 -2.03 30.38
C SER A 265 5.39 -1.99 30.32
N GLN A 266 4.86 -2.25 29.12
CA GLN A 266 3.43 -2.41 28.86
C GLN A 266 3.03 -3.89 28.74
N GLY A 267 3.96 -4.79 29.08
CA GLY A 267 3.76 -6.23 29.03
C GLY A 267 4.23 -6.86 27.73
N ILE A 268 4.21 -8.20 27.76
CA ILE A 268 4.63 -9.06 26.66
C ILE A 268 3.39 -9.55 25.94
N HIS A 269 3.34 -9.38 24.63
CA HIS A 269 2.32 -9.97 23.77
C HIS A 269 2.90 -11.09 22.90
N GLN A 270 2.08 -12.09 22.64
CA GLN A 270 2.42 -13.22 21.79
C GLN A 270 1.81 -12.99 20.40
N ARG A 271 2.62 -13.23 19.36
CA ARG A 271 2.17 -13.15 17.98
C ARG A 271 1.18 -14.27 17.67
N ASP A 272 0.04 -13.88 17.11
CA ASP A 272 -0.95 -14.76 16.48
C ASP A 272 -1.39 -14.14 15.16
N SER A 273 -1.05 -14.73 14.03
CA SER A 273 -1.34 -14.19 12.70
C SER A 273 -2.84 -14.03 12.42
N GLN A 274 -3.71 -14.68 13.22
CA GLN A 274 -5.16 -14.57 13.12
C GLN A 274 -5.75 -13.49 14.02
N ASP A 275 -4.97 -12.91 14.93
CA ASP A 275 -5.40 -11.83 15.81
C ASP A 275 -5.07 -10.45 15.20
N PHE A 276 -6.02 -9.89 14.47
CA PHE A 276 -5.91 -8.58 13.80
C PHE A 276 -6.19 -7.40 14.75
N PRO A 277 -5.47 -6.28 14.63
CA PRO A 277 -4.32 -5.99 13.76
C PRO A 277 -2.96 -6.42 14.34
N ALA A 278 -1.93 -6.33 13.48
CA ALA A 278 -0.53 -6.59 13.80
C ALA A 278 -0.26 -7.98 14.40
N ALA A 279 -1.06 -8.97 13.99
CA ALA A 279 -0.96 -10.34 14.50
C ALA A 279 -0.98 -10.40 16.04
N GLY A 280 -1.81 -9.60 16.70
CA GLY A 280 -1.94 -9.52 18.15
C GLY A 280 -0.87 -8.69 18.87
N LEU A 281 0.16 -8.22 18.15
CA LEU A 281 1.22 -7.38 18.72
C LEU A 281 0.78 -5.91 18.75
N ARG A 282 -0.22 -5.63 19.58
CA ARG A 282 -0.79 -4.29 19.80
C ARG A 282 -1.01 -4.03 21.27
N TRP A 283 -0.81 -2.79 21.70
CA TRP A 283 -0.99 -2.33 23.07
C TRP A 283 -1.82 -1.07 23.08
N ASN A 284 -2.75 -0.97 24.03
CA ASN A 284 -3.45 0.27 24.34
C ASN A 284 -2.70 0.96 25.48
N VAL A 285 -2.13 2.13 25.20
CA VAL A 285 -1.26 2.84 26.12
C VAL A 285 -1.71 4.28 26.32
N LYS A 286 -1.41 4.84 27.49
CA LYS A 286 -1.59 6.27 27.75
C LYS A 286 -0.29 7.02 27.45
N LEU A 287 -0.42 8.07 26.65
CA LEU A 287 0.69 8.94 26.25
C LEU A 287 0.62 10.24 27.06
N LYS A 288 1.77 10.80 27.40
CA LYS A 288 1.84 12.13 28.02
C LYS A 288 1.91 13.22 26.95
N ASN A 289 1.43 14.40 27.26
CA ASN A 289 1.65 15.56 26.40
C ASN A 289 3.16 15.84 26.22
N GLY A 290 3.57 16.15 24.99
CA GLY A 290 4.96 16.33 24.61
C GLY A 290 5.65 15.04 24.16
N LEU A 291 6.95 14.92 24.43
CA LEU A 291 7.77 13.82 23.93
C LEU A 291 7.46 12.49 24.62
N ASN A 292 7.24 11.46 23.82
CA ASN A 292 7.11 10.07 24.23
C ASN A 292 8.09 9.21 23.45
N THR A 293 8.64 8.20 24.13
CA THR A 293 9.51 7.19 23.53
C THR A 293 8.84 5.82 23.61
N LEU A 294 8.77 5.13 22.49
CA LEU A 294 8.38 3.72 22.40
C LEU A 294 9.62 2.88 22.13
N ARG A 295 9.74 1.77 22.84
CA ARG A 295 10.78 0.77 22.58
C ARG A 295 10.15 -0.61 22.62
N ALA A 296 10.29 -1.35 21.52
CA ALA A 296 9.89 -2.75 21.41
C ALA A 296 11.12 -3.66 21.48
N VAL A 297 10.98 -4.82 22.10
CA VAL A 297 12.06 -5.80 22.25
C VAL A 297 11.49 -7.19 22.01
N THR A 298 12.18 -8.01 21.21
CA THR A 298 11.81 -9.42 21.04
C THR A 298 12.19 -10.24 22.27
N VAL A 299 11.29 -11.14 22.67
CA VAL A 299 11.48 -12.03 23.82
C VAL A 299 11.62 -13.48 23.31
N ASP A 300 12.46 -14.26 23.98
CA ASP A 300 12.72 -15.68 23.66
C ASP A 300 13.34 -15.91 22.25
N THR A 301 14.09 -14.96 21.73
CA THR A 301 14.85 -15.07 20.50
C THR A 301 16.34 -15.31 20.76
N LYS A 302 17.05 -16.00 19.83
CA LYS A 302 18.51 -16.22 19.96
C LYS A 302 19.28 -14.90 20.00
N GLU A 303 18.84 -13.92 19.19
CA GLU A 303 19.36 -12.57 19.17
C GLU A 303 18.19 -11.64 19.47
N SER A 304 18.31 -10.83 20.52
CA SER A 304 17.28 -9.86 20.86
C SER A 304 17.31 -8.72 19.84
N LEU A 305 16.17 -8.46 19.22
CA LEU A 305 15.95 -7.30 18.38
C LEU A 305 15.34 -6.19 19.23
N THR A 306 15.73 -4.97 18.94
CA THR A 306 15.15 -3.76 19.54
C THR A 306 14.81 -2.78 18.44
N ASP A 307 13.64 -2.17 18.52
CA ASP A 307 13.23 -1.03 17.73
C ASP A 307 12.74 0.09 18.63
N GLU A 308 13.10 1.33 18.31
CA GLU A 308 12.79 2.48 19.16
C GLU A 308 12.42 3.68 18.30
N LEU A 309 11.42 4.43 18.73
CA LEU A 309 11.06 5.71 18.13
C LEU A 309 10.62 6.71 19.19
N THR A 310 10.83 7.99 18.89
CA THR A 310 10.37 9.12 19.71
C THR A 310 9.49 10.03 18.88
N PHE A 311 8.38 10.49 19.44
CA PHE A 311 7.42 11.37 18.78
C PHE A 311 6.83 12.36 19.79
N GLU A 312 6.28 13.45 19.28
CA GLU A 312 5.52 14.41 20.05
C GLU A 312 4.04 14.00 20.09
N TYR A 313 3.43 14.00 21.28
CA TYR A 313 2.00 13.80 21.46
C TYR A 313 1.35 15.12 21.87
N GLN A 314 0.48 15.64 20.98
CA GLN A 314 -0.22 16.90 21.19
C GLN A 314 -1.61 16.61 21.77
N THR A 315 -1.91 17.17 22.95
CA THR A 315 -3.23 17.02 23.58
C THR A 315 -4.13 18.22 23.34
N GLU A 316 -3.56 19.35 22.91
CA GLU A 316 -4.32 20.54 22.58
C GLU A 316 -4.91 20.42 21.16
N LYS A 317 -6.24 20.54 21.07
CA LYS A 317 -6.93 20.47 19.78
C LYS A 317 -6.89 21.84 19.09
N TRP A 318 -6.59 21.81 17.81
CA TRP A 318 -6.55 22.99 16.94
C TRP A 318 -7.95 23.43 16.48
N GLY A 319 -8.04 24.70 16.09
CA GLY A 319 -9.16 25.28 15.37
C GLY A 319 -9.01 25.17 13.85
N LYS A 320 -9.60 26.11 13.12
CA LYS A 320 -9.45 26.20 11.67
C LYS A 320 -8.03 26.66 11.32
N ALA A 321 -7.41 26.02 10.33
CA ALA A 321 -6.12 26.45 9.81
C ALA A 321 -6.22 27.87 9.21
N THR A 322 -5.35 28.76 9.64
CA THR A 322 -5.36 30.18 9.24
C THR A 322 -4.02 30.69 8.76
N ALA A 323 -2.92 30.02 9.11
CA ALA A 323 -1.57 30.47 8.80
C ALA A 323 -0.62 29.28 8.55
N PHE A 324 0.54 29.61 7.98
CA PHE A 324 1.69 28.73 7.90
C PHE A 324 2.74 29.14 8.91
N GLN A 325 3.28 28.17 9.63
CA GLN A 325 4.59 28.30 10.26
C GLN A 325 5.64 27.71 9.30
N VAL A 326 6.63 28.51 8.94
CA VAL A 326 7.69 28.11 8.02
C VAL A 326 9.03 28.10 8.74
N LYS A 327 9.74 26.99 8.63
CA LYS A 327 11.09 26.83 9.16
C LYS A 327 12.05 26.53 8.01
N ALA A 328 13.09 27.34 7.88
CA ALA A 328 14.18 27.13 6.94
C ALA A 328 15.42 26.65 7.73
N THR A 329 15.97 25.51 7.31
CA THR A 329 17.16 24.91 7.94
C THR A 329 18.26 24.76 6.88
N PRO A 330 19.36 25.52 6.99
CA PRO A 330 20.52 25.32 6.11
C PRO A 330 21.10 23.91 6.29
N LEU A 331 21.34 23.24 5.17
CA LEU A 331 22.04 21.96 5.10
C LEU A 331 23.41 22.17 4.44
N LYS A 332 24.19 21.10 4.33
CA LYS A 332 25.48 21.14 3.64
C LYS A 332 25.30 21.48 2.14
N SER A 333 26.31 22.10 1.54
CA SER A 333 26.39 22.35 0.09
C SER A 333 25.35 23.35 -0.49
N GLY A 334 24.94 24.36 0.30
CA GLY A 334 24.03 25.38 -0.18
C GLY A 334 22.56 24.95 -0.29
N ILE A 335 22.22 23.76 0.23
CA ILE A 335 20.86 23.26 0.29
C ILE A 335 20.15 23.86 1.52
N ILE A 336 18.93 24.32 1.34
CA ILE A 336 18.07 24.77 2.42
C ILE A 336 16.86 23.85 2.47
N LYS A 337 16.63 23.22 3.61
CA LYS A 337 15.39 22.50 3.90
C LYS A 337 14.34 23.49 4.38
N VAL A 338 13.23 23.58 3.68
CA VAL A 338 12.06 24.37 4.08
C VAL A 338 10.95 23.45 4.52
N GLU A 339 10.48 23.65 5.74
CA GLU A 339 9.36 22.94 6.35
C GLU A 339 8.24 23.95 6.59
N ALA A 340 7.04 23.64 6.11
CA ALA A 340 5.84 24.44 6.37
C ALA A 340 4.80 23.57 7.07
N GLN A 341 4.18 24.11 8.10
CA GLN A 341 3.09 23.46 8.81
C GLN A 341 1.91 24.42 8.93
N LEU A 342 0.69 23.88 8.79
CA LEU A 342 -0.53 24.65 9.01
C LEU A 342 -0.79 24.79 10.51
N VAL A 343 -1.14 25.99 10.92
CA VAL A 343 -1.52 26.33 12.29
C VAL A 343 -2.82 27.11 12.31
N ASP A 344 -3.52 27.05 13.42
CA ASP A 344 -4.69 27.87 13.68
C ASP A 344 -4.33 29.29 14.14
N ASP A 345 -5.33 30.08 14.51
CA ASP A 345 -5.18 31.46 15.01
C ASP A 345 -4.42 31.56 16.36
N LYS A 346 -4.30 30.44 17.08
CA LYS A 346 -3.53 30.33 18.32
C LYS A 346 -2.12 29.76 18.12
N GLY A 347 -1.77 29.41 16.88
CA GLY A 347 -0.50 28.80 16.54
C GLY A 347 -0.44 27.29 16.79
N ILE A 348 -1.58 26.65 17.07
CA ILE A 348 -1.65 25.20 17.29
C ILE A 348 -1.61 24.50 15.94
N ARG A 349 -0.77 23.47 15.81
CA ARG A 349 -0.61 22.72 14.58
C ARG A 349 -1.88 21.95 14.20
N CYS A 350 -2.36 22.13 12.95
CA CYS A 350 -3.54 21.48 12.42
C CYS A 350 -3.17 20.12 11.80
N LEU A 351 -3.26 19.06 12.60
CA LEU A 351 -2.74 17.72 12.24
C LEU A 351 -3.67 16.91 11.32
N ASP A 352 -4.92 17.33 11.12
CA ASP A 352 -5.89 16.67 10.24
C ASP A 352 -6.13 17.43 8.93
N SER A 353 -5.36 18.47 8.67
CA SER A 353 -5.52 19.28 7.46
C SER A 353 -5.28 18.44 6.21
N ARG A 354 -6.18 18.59 5.24
CA ARG A 354 -6.09 17.96 3.91
C ARG A 354 -5.76 18.98 2.82
N GLU A 355 -5.35 20.19 3.21
CA GLU A 355 -5.01 21.24 2.27
C GLU A 355 -3.71 20.92 1.53
N PHE A 356 -3.70 21.24 0.25
CA PHE A 356 -2.49 21.15 -0.56
C PHE A 356 -1.59 22.34 -0.28
N ILE A 357 -0.33 22.08 0.03
CA ILE A 357 0.70 23.10 0.18
C ILE A 357 1.59 23.10 -1.08
N TYR A 358 1.68 24.24 -1.73
CA TYR A 358 2.55 24.44 -2.88
C TYR A 358 3.79 25.21 -2.46
N PHE A 359 4.95 24.69 -2.84
CA PHE A 359 6.23 25.39 -2.69
C PHE A 359 6.65 25.91 -4.05
N ASP A 360 6.92 27.20 -4.12
CA ASP A 360 7.48 27.87 -5.29
C ASP A 360 8.70 28.68 -4.89
N ILE A 361 9.54 29.06 -5.85
CA ILE A 361 10.76 29.81 -5.62
C ILE A 361 10.85 30.96 -6.60
N ALA A 362 11.18 32.15 -6.08
CA ALA A 362 11.51 33.32 -6.86
C ALA A 362 12.97 33.70 -6.59
N GLY A 363 13.73 34.07 -7.65
CA GLY A 363 15.14 34.43 -7.55
C GLY A 363 16.10 33.27 -7.89
N ASP A 364 17.35 33.39 -7.46
CA ASP A 364 18.43 32.47 -7.80
C ASP A 364 18.36 31.18 -6.97
N GLY A 365 17.64 30.20 -7.46
CA GLY A 365 17.53 28.89 -6.81
C GLY A 365 16.69 27.93 -7.64
N LYS A 366 16.59 26.68 -7.15
CA LYS A 366 15.67 25.67 -7.72
C LYS A 366 15.18 24.71 -6.67
N LEU A 367 13.96 24.23 -6.84
CA LEU A 367 13.45 23.11 -6.05
C LEU A 367 14.17 21.83 -6.50
N ILE A 368 14.90 21.19 -5.58
CA ILE A 368 15.71 20.01 -5.87
C ILE A 368 14.99 18.70 -5.56
N GLN A 369 13.94 18.73 -4.74
CA GLN A 369 13.08 17.59 -4.50
C GLN A 369 11.72 17.83 -5.17
N ASN A 370 11.59 17.34 -6.37
CA ASN A 370 10.33 17.28 -7.08
C ASN A 370 9.92 15.82 -7.26
N GLN A 371 8.92 15.40 -6.55
CA GLN A 371 8.48 14.01 -6.45
C GLN A 371 7.36 13.65 -7.45
N GLY A 372 7.46 14.17 -8.64
CA GLY A 372 6.46 13.99 -9.69
C GLY A 372 5.47 15.14 -9.78
N THR A 373 5.68 16.22 -9.03
CA THR A 373 4.98 17.49 -9.18
C THR A 373 5.92 18.53 -9.77
N VAL A 374 5.38 19.53 -10.45
CA VAL A 374 6.18 20.64 -10.99
C VAL A 374 6.66 21.57 -9.85
N THR A 375 5.93 21.63 -8.76
CA THR A 375 6.11 22.58 -7.66
C THR A 375 6.01 21.95 -6.26
N GLY A 376 5.76 20.66 -6.14
CA GLY A 376 5.38 20.08 -4.87
C GLY A 376 6.53 19.47 -4.05
N SER A 377 6.44 19.65 -2.74
CA SER A 377 7.21 18.86 -1.77
C SER A 377 6.50 17.54 -1.47
N ARG A 378 7.28 16.56 -1.10
CA ARG A 378 6.86 15.17 -0.94
C ARG A 378 6.16 14.84 0.37
N LYS A 379 6.56 15.46 1.46
CA LYS A 379 6.05 15.07 2.78
C LYS A 379 4.92 15.98 3.18
N ILE A 380 3.73 15.42 3.11
CA ILE A 380 2.54 15.97 3.75
C ILE A 380 2.38 15.16 5.04
N GLN A 381 2.36 15.84 6.14
CA GLN A 381 1.90 15.29 7.41
C GLN A 381 0.54 15.84 7.72
#